data_287c85fdb440c8fe49b59fd93f8ffd5e
#
_entry.id   287c85fdb440c8fe49b59fd93f8ffd5e
#
_cell.length_a   1.000
_cell.length_b   1.000
_cell.length_c   1.000
_cell.angle_alpha   90.00
_cell.angle_beta   90.00
_cell.angle_gamma   90.00
#
_symmetry.space_group_name_H-M   'P 1'
#
loop_
_entity.id
_entity.type
_entity.pdbx_description
1 polymer ?
#
loop_
_entity_poly.entity_id
_entity_poly.type
_entity_poly.pdbx_seq_one_letter_code
_entity_poly.pdbx_strand_id
1 'polypeptide(L)'
;HDESGRTLYSLYHNENYPSTLLYKPETGEGMSDDNWPPGLKGDSSIQAAPRIGIMKSLDGGDSWKNLGIILEDRNDRMIRLPINKNYCFPGGVGDPSAVANGDYLYVFFGEYAYPGPFSPETWTSAEEASGQCVSVGRIAIADLDNPEKKAKRWDGNGFNADWNGIGKPIRSLQISAEDGGGGVSQGDELYYWGPSVSWNDEIQCWVMMLGRVDGPFWVGGKIFMSINPNKDLGAGDNSQKWSTPIEILDRPGHTLWYPSLQPDDSEEALAKKRTCLNLG
;
A
#
# COMPACT_ATOMS: atom_id res chain seq x y z
N HIS A 1 1.65 -17.34 -8.35
CA HIS A 1 1.40 -18.14 -9.56
C HIS A 1 1.35 -19.62 -9.17
N ASP A 2 0.70 -20.43 -9.99
CA ASP A 2 0.74 -21.89 -9.85
C ASP A 2 2.04 -22.49 -10.44
N GLU A 3 2.24 -23.79 -10.25
CA GLU A 3 3.45 -24.50 -10.75
C GLU A 3 3.59 -24.45 -12.29
N SER A 4 2.48 -24.27 -13.01
CA SER A 4 2.50 -24.13 -14.48
C SER A 4 2.91 -22.72 -14.93
N GLY A 5 2.91 -21.75 -14.04
CA GLY A 5 3.14 -20.33 -14.35
C GLY A 5 2.01 -19.69 -15.18
N ARG A 6 0.92 -20.39 -15.46
CA ARG A 6 -0.19 -19.88 -16.26
C ARG A 6 -1.26 -19.19 -15.43
N THR A 7 -1.52 -19.68 -14.21
CA THR A 7 -2.41 -19.02 -13.28
C THR A 7 -1.66 -17.94 -12.51
N LEU A 8 -2.04 -16.71 -12.73
CA LEU A 8 -1.44 -15.54 -12.07
C LEU A 8 -2.52 -14.78 -11.31
N TYR A 9 -2.13 -14.23 -10.16
CA TYR A 9 -2.91 -13.23 -9.46
C TYR A 9 -2.12 -11.93 -9.41
N SER A 10 -2.80 -10.81 -9.64
CA SER A 10 -2.22 -9.48 -9.55
C SER A 10 -3.08 -8.60 -8.68
N LEU A 11 -2.45 -7.84 -7.80
CA LEU A 11 -3.10 -6.79 -7.03
C LEU A 11 -3.08 -5.50 -7.82
N TYR A 12 -4.09 -4.66 -7.62
CA TYR A 12 -4.13 -3.33 -8.19
C TYR A 12 -4.55 -2.30 -7.17
N HIS A 13 -3.98 -1.12 -7.29
CA HIS A 13 -4.37 0.09 -6.59
C HIS A 13 -5.49 0.76 -7.39
N ASN A 14 -6.65 0.95 -6.79
CA ASN A 14 -7.79 1.54 -7.45
C ASN A 14 -8.04 2.97 -6.93
N GLU A 15 -7.69 3.93 -7.75
CA GLU A 15 -7.90 5.35 -7.50
C GLU A 15 -9.04 5.89 -8.39
N ASN A 16 -10.13 6.32 -7.78
CA ASN A 16 -11.30 6.83 -8.50
C ASN A 16 -11.35 8.36 -8.46
N TYR A 17 -10.55 9.02 -9.30
CA TYR A 17 -10.59 10.48 -9.42
C TYR A 17 -11.70 10.93 -10.35
N PRO A 18 -12.71 11.69 -9.84
CA PRO A 18 -13.83 12.16 -10.69
C PRO A 18 -13.38 13.07 -11.83
N SER A 19 -12.25 13.79 -11.64
CA SER A 19 -11.73 14.70 -12.64
C SER A 19 -11.09 14.00 -13.86
N THR A 20 -10.73 12.72 -13.73
CA THR A 20 -9.95 12.00 -14.75
C THR A 20 -10.61 10.71 -15.22
N LEU A 21 -11.56 10.17 -14.47
CA LEU A 21 -12.16 8.87 -14.73
C LEU A 21 -13.57 9.02 -15.30
N LEU A 22 -13.81 8.29 -16.38
CA LEU A 22 -15.08 8.28 -17.09
C LEU A 22 -15.90 7.03 -16.73
N TYR A 23 -16.14 6.81 -15.43
CA TYR A 23 -17.02 5.73 -14.98
C TYR A 23 -17.71 6.07 -13.66
N LYS A 24 -18.81 5.41 -13.39
CA LYS A 24 -19.54 5.54 -12.13
C LYS A 24 -18.81 4.80 -11.02
N PRO A 25 -18.37 5.48 -9.96
CA PRO A 25 -17.60 4.81 -8.88
C PRO A 25 -18.40 3.72 -8.17
N GLU A 26 -19.74 3.88 -8.10
CA GLU A 26 -20.63 2.96 -7.39
C GLU A 26 -20.81 1.61 -8.12
N THR A 27 -20.79 1.64 -9.44
CA THR A 27 -21.08 0.46 -10.28
C THR A 27 -19.89 0.00 -11.11
N GLY A 28 -18.86 0.83 -11.28
CA GLY A 28 -17.77 0.59 -12.20
C GLY A 28 -18.16 0.68 -13.69
N GLU A 29 -19.37 1.13 -14.00
CA GLU A 29 -19.83 1.31 -15.38
C GLU A 29 -19.19 2.54 -16.02
N GLY A 30 -18.81 2.43 -17.27
CA GLY A 30 -18.32 3.56 -18.05
C GLY A 30 -19.32 4.73 -18.07
N MET A 31 -18.82 5.94 -17.98
CA MET A 31 -19.58 7.17 -18.11
C MET A 31 -19.16 7.92 -19.37
N SER A 32 -20.12 8.43 -20.11
CA SER A 32 -19.85 9.48 -21.09
C SER A 32 -19.69 10.83 -20.37
N ASP A 33 -19.05 11.79 -21.04
CA ASP A 33 -18.91 13.15 -20.50
C ASP A 33 -20.23 13.79 -20.08
N ASP A 34 -21.33 13.40 -20.69
CA ASP A 34 -22.66 13.92 -20.43
C ASP A 34 -23.33 13.34 -19.17
N ASN A 35 -22.77 12.25 -18.62
CA ASN A 35 -23.35 11.50 -17.51
C ASN A 35 -22.71 11.78 -16.16
N TRP A 36 -21.76 12.72 -16.10
CA TRP A 36 -21.16 13.12 -14.83
C TRP A 36 -22.19 13.80 -13.92
N PRO A 37 -22.25 13.43 -12.64
CA PRO A 37 -23.04 14.17 -11.67
C PRO A 37 -22.66 15.65 -11.70
N PRO A 38 -23.65 16.56 -11.65
CA PRO A 38 -23.36 17.98 -11.65
C PRO A 38 -22.39 18.38 -10.54
N GLY A 39 -21.34 19.13 -10.90
CA GLY A 39 -20.34 19.64 -9.97
C GLY A 39 -19.23 18.67 -9.57
N LEU A 40 -19.19 17.44 -10.11
CA LEU A 40 -18.07 16.52 -9.85
C LEU A 40 -16.96 16.61 -10.90
N LYS A 41 -17.33 16.78 -12.16
CA LYS A 41 -16.33 16.86 -13.24
C LYS A 41 -15.44 18.08 -13.06
N GLY A 42 -14.13 17.83 -12.97
CA GLY A 42 -13.12 18.88 -12.81
C GLY A 42 -13.05 19.52 -11.41
N ASP A 43 -13.78 19.01 -10.41
CA ASP A 43 -13.65 19.47 -9.03
C ASP A 43 -12.41 18.87 -8.37
N SER A 44 -11.32 19.63 -8.34
CA SER A 44 -10.05 19.22 -7.73
C SER A 44 -10.09 19.10 -6.19
N SER A 45 -11.17 19.57 -5.56
CA SER A 45 -11.37 19.39 -4.12
C SER A 45 -11.85 17.98 -3.75
N ILE A 46 -12.27 17.19 -4.74
CA ILE A 46 -12.71 15.82 -4.53
C ILE A 46 -11.53 14.89 -4.79
N GLN A 47 -11.14 14.15 -3.76
CA GLN A 47 -10.02 13.22 -3.76
C GLN A 47 -10.52 11.79 -3.70
N ALA A 48 -9.75 10.86 -4.29
CA ALA A 48 -10.02 9.44 -4.18
C ALA A 48 -9.71 8.94 -2.77
N ALA A 49 -10.49 7.96 -2.30
CA ALA A 49 -10.09 7.06 -1.23
C ALA A 49 -9.74 5.70 -1.87
N PRO A 50 -8.46 5.42 -2.08
CA PRO A 50 -8.01 4.24 -2.82
C PRO A 50 -8.42 2.92 -2.16
N ARG A 51 -8.44 1.87 -2.96
CA ARG A 51 -8.75 0.50 -2.57
C ARG A 51 -7.81 -0.47 -3.24
N ILE A 52 -7.66 -1.63 -2.63
CA ILE A 52 -6.85 -2.71 -3.21
C ILE A 52 -7.79 -3.79 -3.75
N GLY A 53 -7.66 -4.05 -5.03
CA GLY A 53 -8.35 -5.13 -5.71
C GLY A 53 -7.42 -6.23 -6.17
N ILE A 54 -8.01 -7.32 -6.63
CA ILE A 54 -7.29 -8.47 -7.15
C ILE A 54 -7.89 -8.93 -8.48
N MET A 55 -7.03 -9.35 -9.38
CA MET A 55 -7.41 -9.95 -10.66
C MET A 55 -6.65 -11.25 -10.88
N LYS A 56 -7.21 -12.12 -11.72
CA LYS A 56 -6.69 -13.44 -12.05
C LYS A 56 -6.53 -13.58 -13.55
N SER A 57 -5.41 -14.16 -13.96
CA SER A 57 -5.17 -14.70 -15.31
C SER A 57 -5.08 -16.22 -15.26
N LEU A 58 -5.51 -16.89 -16.33
CA LEU A 58 -5.38 -18.34 -16.53
C LEU A 58 -4.51 -18.69 -17.75
N ASP A 59 -3.96 -17.70 -18.41
CA ASP A 59 -3.25 -17.80 -19.68
C ASP A 59 -1.83 -17.18 -19.65
N GLY A 60 -1.28 -16.99 -18.45
CA GLY A 60 0.08 -16.46 -18.28
C GLY A 60 0.14 -14.93 -18.35
N GLY A 61 -1.00 -14.25 -18.22
CA GLY A 61 -1.06 -12.79 -18.22
C GLY A 61 -1.64 -12.18 -19.49
N ASP A 62 -1.99 -13.00 -20.49
CA ASP A 62 -2.57 -12.50 -21.75
C ASP A 62 -3.97 -11.89 -21.54
N SER A 63 -4.76 -12.47 -20.66
CA SER A 63 -6.05 -11.89 -20.25
C SER A 63 -6.25 -11.93 -18.74
N TRP A 64 -7.09 -11.01 -18.22
CA TRP A 64 -7.31 -10.84 -16.80
C TRP A 64 -8.80 -10.73 -16.47
N LYS A 65 -9.22 -11.48 -15.47
CA LYS A 65 -10.54 -11.36 -14.85
C LYS A 65 -10.41 -10.59 -13.54
N ASN A 66 -11.13 -9.48 -13.42
CA ASN A 66 -11.26 -8.76 -12.15
C ASN A 66 -12.10 -9.60 -11.16
N LEU A 67 -11.55 -9.83 -9.97
CA LEU A 67 -12.21 -10.58 -8.90
C LEU A 67 -12.76 -9.64 -7.81
N GLY A 68 -12.54 -8.33 -7.94
CA GLY A 68 -13.10 -7.31 -7.06
C GLY A 68 -12.11 -6.78 -6.02
N ILE A 69 -12.66 -5.96 -5.10
CA ILE A 69 -11.91 -5.32 -4.02
C ILE A 69 -11.74 -6.31 -2.86
N ILE A 70 -10.52 -6.40 -2.35
CA ILE A 70 -10.17 -7.27 -1.23
C ILE A 70 -9.84 -6.50 0.06
N LEU A 71 -9.39 -5.25 -0.07
CA LEU A 71 -9.10 -4.37 1.07
C LEU A 71 -9.59 -2.96 0.76
N GLU A 72 -10.32 -2.38 1.67
CA GLU A 72 -10.71 -0.96 1.66
C GLU A 72 -10.83 -0.47 3.10
N ASP A 73 -10.98 0.83 3.28
CA ASP A 73 -11.46 1.41 4.52
C ASP A 73 -12.99 1.63 4.47
N ARG A 74 -13.55 2.22 5.52
CA ARG A 74 -15.00 2.50 5.60
C ARG A 74 -15.38 3.86 5.01
N ASN A 75 -14.42 4.55 4.44
CA ASN A 75 -14.64 5.87 3.87
C ASN A 75 -15.37 5.79 2.53
N ASP A 76 -16.02 6.87 2.16
CA ASP A 76 -16.55 7.04 0.82
C ASP A 76 -15.41 6.93 -0.21
N ARG A 77 -15.71 6.43 -1.39
CA ARG A 77 -14.73 6.29 -2.49
C ARG A 77 -14.15 7.62 -2.95
N MET A 78 -14.86 8.69 -2.66
CA MET A 78 -14.46 10.06 -2.95
C MET A 78 -14.76 10.93 -1.75
N ILE A 79 -13.77 11.68 -1.33
CA ILE A 79 -13.85 12.54 -0.17
C ILE A 79 -13.52 13.98 -0.61
N ARG A 80 -14.35 14.93 -0.19
CA ARG A 80 -14.09 16.33 -0.45
C ARG A 80 -13.09 16.87 0.56
N LEU A 81 -11.95 17.32 0.09
CA LEU A 81 -10.89 17.96 0.89
C LEU A 81 -10.43 19.27 0.21
N PRO A 82 -11.20 20.38 0.36
CA PRO A 82 -10.96 21.61 -0.41
C PRO A 82 -9.60 22.27 -0.17
N ILE A 83 -9.01 22.03 0.99
CA ILE A 83 -7.72 22.61 1.38
C ILE A 83 -6.53 21.72 1.04
N ASN A 84 -6.77 20.56 0.46
CA ASN A 84 -5.70 19.67 0.01
C ASN A 84 -4.87 20.34 -1.09
N LYS A 85 -3.60 20.58 -0.82
CA LYS A 85 -2.64 21.13 -1.76
C LYS A 85 -1.54 20.15 -2.15
N ASN A 86 -1.48 19.00 -1.50
CA ASN A 86 -0.44 17.99 -1.66
C ASN A 86 -0.89 16.76 -2.44
N TYR A 87 -2.12 16.77 -2.97
CA TYR A 87 -2.72 15.60 -3.61
C TYR A 87 -2.71 14.35 -2.72
N CYS A 88 -2.83 14.55 -1.40
CA CYS A 88 -2.91 13.43 -0.47
C CYS A 88 -4.26 12.71 -0.58
N PHE A 89 -4.26 11.45 -0.23
CA PHE A 89 -5.49 10.69 -0.08
C PHE A 89 -6.09 10.97 1.31
N PRO A 90 -7.31 11.49 1.38
CA PRO A 90 -7.95 11.79 2.67
C PRO A 90 -8.49 10.54 3.39
N GLY A 91 -8.29 9.37 2.81
CA GLY A 91 -8.64 8.05 3.31
C GLY A 91 -8.23 6.98 2.31
N GLY A 92 -8.57 5.74 2.59
CA GLY A 92 -8.30 4.61 1.71
C GLY A 92 -7.04 3.81 2.04
N VAL A 93 -6.75 2.84 1.18
CA VAL A 93 -5.61 1.93 1.25
C VAL A 93 -5.04 1.66 -0.14
N GLY A 94 -3.73 1.60 -0.28
CA GLY A 94 -3.12 1.43 -1.60
C GLY A 94 -1.66 0.97 -1.59
N ASP A 95 -1.02 1.05 -2.73
CA ASP A 95 0.38 0.66 -2.94
C ASP A 95 0.72 -0.74 -2.40
N PRO A 96 -0.01 -1.80 -2.83
CA PRO A 96 0.13 -3.11 -2.24
C PRO A 96 1.40 -3.84 -2.68
N SER A 97 2.03 -4.54 -1.74
CA SER A 97 2.98 -5.62 -1.99
C SER A 97 2.48 -6.90 -1.35
N ALA A 98 2.60 -8.03 -2.02
CA ALA A 98 2.08 -9.28 -1.49
C ALA A 98 3.09 -10.42 -1.51
N VAL A 99 3.03 -11.23 -0.47
CA VAL A 99 3.83 -12.47 -0.35
C VAL A 99 2.96 -13.62 0.15
N ALA A 100 3.19 -14.80 -0.39
CA ALA A 100 2.60 -16.02 0.13
C ALA A 100 3.42 -16.55 1.31
N ASN A 101 2.74 -16.90 2.40
CA ASN A 101 3.38 -17.54 3.54
C ASN A 101 2.38 -18.52 4.20
N GLY A 102 2.71 -19.81 4.22
CA GLY A 102 1.78 -20.85 4.59
C GLY A 102 0.53 -20.83 3.69
N ASP A 103 -0.64 -20.93 4.30
CA ASP A 103 -1.93 -20.97 3.60
C ASP A 103 -2.50 -19.59 3.23
N TYR A 104 -1.72 -18.51 3.41
CA TYR A 104 -2.18 -17.14 3.25
C TYR A 104 -1.34 -16.34 2.27
N LEU A 105 -2.02 -15.45 1.54
CA LEU A 105 -1.43 -14.30 0.87
C LEU A 105 -1.48 -13.12 1.83
N TYR A 106 -0.33 -12.61 2.23
CA TYR A 106 -0.18 -11.40 3.03
C TYR A 106 -0.02 -10.22 2.11
N VAL A 107 -0.78 -9.17 2.36
CA VAL A 107 -0.79 -7.93 1.59
C VAL A 107 -0.35 -6.81 2.51
N PHE A 108 0.82 -6.22 2.22
CA PHE A 108 1.34 -5.02 2.88
C PHE A 108 0.96 -3.81 2.04
N PHE A 109 0.54 -2.72 2.66
CA PHE A 109 -0.02 -1.59 1.93
C PHE A 109 0.11 -0.28 2.71
N GLY A 110 0.08 0.83 1.97
CA GLY A 110 -0.12 2.15 2.55
C GLY A 110 -1.57 2.32 3.02
N GLU A 111 -1.73 2.86 4.22
CA GLU A 111 -3.01 3.30 4.77
C GLU A 111 -2.95 4.82 4.89
N TYR A 112 -3.94 5.50 4.31
CA TYR A 112 -3.99 6.95 4.25
C TYR A 112 -5.02 7.47 5.26
N ALA A 113 -4.76 8.58 5.91
CA ALA A 113 -5.65 9.17 6.91
C ALA A 113 -6.09 8.20 8.04
N TYR A 114 -5.18 7.39 8.55
CA TYR A 114 -5.47 6.49 9.68
C TYR A 114 -5.76 7.33 10.95
N PRO A 115 -6.76 7.02 11.76
CA PRO A 115 -7.69 5.89 11.64
C PRO A 115 -8.99 6.21 10.89
N GLY A 116 -9.09 7.33 10.22
CA GLY A 116 -10.25 7.77 9.47
C GLY A 116 -9.93 8.97 8.58
N PRO A 117 -10.92 9.50 7.84
CA PRO A 117 -10.70 10.61 6.94
C PRO A 117 -10.28 11.87 7.68
N PHE A 118 -9.45 12.68 7.01
CA PHE A 118 -9.11 14.02 7.48
C PHE A 118 -10.36 14.91 7.52
N SER A 119 -10.41 15.81 8.51
CA SER A 119 -11.45 16.84 8.55
C SER A 119 -11.22 17.86 7.43
N PRO A 120 -12.23 18.10 6.57
CA PRO A 120 -12.10 19.05 5.47
C PRO A 120 -11.83 20.49 5.93
N GLU A 121 -12.27 20.83 7.14
CA GLU A 121 -12.17 22.18 7.71
C GLU A 121 -10.85 22.40 8.45
N THR A 122 -10.25 21.34 8.98
CA THR A 122 -9.10 21.45 9.88
C THR A 122 -7.85 20.72 9.42
N TRP A 123 -7.88 20.15 8.21
CA TRP A 123 -6.73 19.42 7.67
C TRP A 123 -5.42 20.22 7.72
N THR A 124 -4.36 19.56 8.11
CA THR A 124 -2.99 20.09 8.16
C THR A 124 -2.01 19.05 7.62
N SER A 125 -0.82 19.49 7.21
CA SER A 125 0.26 18.58 6.81
C SER A 125 0.66 17.61 7.95
N ALA A 126 0.57 18.06 9.20
CA ALA A 126 0.84 17.20 10.35
C ALA A 126 -0.21 16.09 10.49
N GLU A 127 -1.48 16.39 10.25
CA GLU A 127 -2.56 15.41 10.23
C GLU A 127 -2.38 14.40 9.09
N GLU A 128 -2.03 14.87 7.89
CA GLU A 128 -1.68 14.01 6.76
C GLU A 128 -0.56 13.04 7.14
N ALA A 129 0.58 13.55 7.60
CA ALA A 129 1.72 12.74 7.92
C ALA A 129 1.44 11.72 9.03
N SER A 130 0.70 12.12 10.06
CA SER A 130 0.32 11.21 11.15
C SER A 130 -0.66 10.12 10.72
N GLY A 131 -1.46 10.39 9.71
CA GLY A 131 -2.42 9.45 9.12
C GLY A 131 -1.82 8.48 8.10
N GLN A 132 -0.62 8.75 7.60
CA GLN A 132 0.06 7.89 6.65
C GLN A 132 0.83 6.78 7.37
N CYS A 133 0.54 5.53 7.06
CA CYS A 133 1.22 4.41 7.71
C CYS A 133 1.25 3.16 6.82
N VAL A 134 2.06 2.19 7.21
CA VAL A 134 2.14 0.88 6.57
C VAL A 134 1.35 -0.12 7.40
N SER A 135 0.41 -0.77 6.77
CA SER A 135 -0.47 -1.77 7.36
C SER A 135 -0.34 -3.12 6.64
N VAL A 136 -0.95 -4.16 7.21
CA VAL A 136 -0.97 -5.49 6.62
C VAL A 136 -2.33 -6.16 6.79
N GLY A 137 -2.75 -6.85 5.74
CA GLY A 137 -3.88 -7.76 5.74
C GLY A 137 -3.48 -9.13 5.20
N ARG A 138 -4.36 -10.12 5.31
CA ARG A 138 -4.17 -11.43 4.69
C ARG A 138 -5.48 -11.99 4.16
N ILE A 139 -5.37 -12.85 3.17
CA ILE A 139 -6.47 -13.65 2.65
C ILE A 139 -6.00 -15.10 2.49
N ALA A 140 -6.85 -16.07 2.78
CA ALA A 140 -6.50 -17.47 2.53
C ALA A 140 -6.30 -17.71 1.03
N ILE A 141 -5.26 -18.43 0.65
CA ILE A 141 -4.98 -18.77 -0.76
C ILE A 141 -6.16 -19.53 -1.38
N ALA A 142 -6.82 -20.38 -0.60
CA ALA A 142 -8.02 -21.10 -1.01
C ALA A 142 -9.22 -20.18 -1.33
N ASP A 143 -9.23 -18.95 -0.85
CA ASP A 143 -10.32 -18.00 -1.06
C ASP A 143 -10.03 -17.03 -2.24
N LEU A 144 -8.85 -17.09 -2.86
CA LEU A 144 -8.45 -16.13 -3.91
C LEU A 144 -9.37 -16.12 -5.13
N ASP A 145 -10.04 -17.22 -5.45
CA ASP A 145 -10.98 -17.30 -6.57
C ASP A 145 -12.33 -16.65 -6.28
N ASN A 146 -12.67 -16.48 -5.00
CA ASN A 146 -13.89 -15.83 -4.53
C ASN A 146 -13.53 -14.94 -3.31
N PRO A 147 -12.76 -13.87 -3.52
CA PRO A 147 -12.10 -13.15 -2.44
C PRO A 147 -13.00 -12.16 -1.70
N GLU A 148 -14.24 -11.94 -2.17
CA GLU A 148 -15.14 -10.93 -1.62
C GLU A 148 -15.30 -11.06 -0.10
N LYS A 149 -14.94 -10.01 0.63
CA LYS A 149 -15.04 -9.90 2.10
C LYS A 149 -14.28 -10.98 2.90
N LYS A 150 -13.31 -11.66 2.27
CA LYS A 150 -12.55 -12.74 2.91
C LYS A 150 -11.25 -12.30 3.57
N ALA A 151 -10.69 -11.20 3.12
CA ALA A 151 -9.47 -10.69 3.72
C ALA A 151 -9.71 -10.25 5.17
N LYS A 152 -8.66 -10.35 5.98
CA LYS A 152 -8.63 -9.88 7.37
C LYS A 152 -7.43 -8.96 7.53
N ARG A 153 -7.61 -7.90 8.31
CA ARG A 153 -6.57 -6.91 8.61
C ARG A 153 -5.96 -7.18 9.98
N TRP A 154 -4.70 -6.80 10.12
CA TRP A 154 -3.99 -6.83 11.39
C TRP A 154 -4.60 -5.82 12.37
N ASP A 155 -4.86 -6.23 13.62
CA ASP A 155 -5.43 -5.39 14.68
C ASP A 155 -4.44 -5.08 15.82
N GLY A 156 -3.18 -5.49 15.65
CA GLY A 156 -2.13 -5.35 16.66
C GLY A 156 -1.85 -6.64 17.45
N ASN A 157 -2.76 -7.61 17.42
CA ASN A 157 -2.61 -8.90 18.10
C ASN A 157 -2.79 -10.09 17.14
N GLY A 158 -3.48 -9.86 16.02
CA GLY A 158 -3.76 -10.88 15.01
C GLY A 158 -4.49 -10.31 13.81
N PHE A 159 -4.91 -11.18 12.92
CA PHE A 159 -5.67 -10.79 11.73
C PHE A 159 -7.17 -10.94 12.01
N ASN A 160 -7.71 -10.07 12.86
CA ASN A 160 -9.08 -10.14 13.37
C ASN A 160 -9.99 -9.03 12.83
N ALA A 161 -9.43 -7.92 12.37
CA ALA A 161 -10.21 -6.84 11.77
C ALA A 161 -10.73 -7.26 10.39
N ASP A 162 -11.92 -6.80 10.01
CA ASP A 162 -12.53 -7.11 8.73
C ASP A 162 -11.78 -6.44 7.56
N TRP A 163 -12.01 -6.95 6.35
CA TRP A 163 -11.41 -6.48 5.10
C TRP A 163 -11.57 -4.97 4.86
N ASN A 164 -12.67 -4.39 5.34
CA ASN A 164 -12.98 -2.96 5.29
C ASN A 164 -12.96 -2.30 6.69
N GLY A 165 -12.46 -3.00 7.69
CA GLY A 165 -12.35 -2.48 9.05
C GLY A 165 -11.12 -1.60 9.24
N ILE A 166 -11.07 -0.89 10.36
CA ILE A 166 -9.86 -0.20 10.78
C ILE A 166 -8.92 -1.24 11.38
N GLY A 167 -7.77 -1.46 10.72
CA GLY A 167 -6.68 -2.26 11.25
C GLY A 167 -5.81 -1.46 12.20
N LYS A 168 -4.64 -1.99 12.51
CA LYS A 168 -3.57 -1.24 13.17
C LYS A 168 -2.33 -1.25 12.29
N PRO A 169 -1.64 -0.13 12.18
CA PRO A 169 -0.39 -0.06 11.46
C PRO A 169 0.69 -0.93 12.11
N ILE A 170 1.68 -1.30 11.31
CA ILE A 170 2.89 -1.94 11.80
C ILE A 170 3.68 -0.90 12.59
N ARG A 171 3.71 -1.04 13.91
CA ARG A 171 4.18 -0.01 14.84
C ARG A 171 5.58 0.50 14.55
N SER A 172 6.51 -0.38 14.23
CA SER A 172 7.91 -0.02 13.96
C SER A 172 8.11 0.76 12.65
N LEU A 173 7.10 0.78 11.79
CA LEU A 173 7.11 1.49 10.51
C LEU A 173 6.39 2.85 10.59
N GLN A 174 5.91 3.25 11.76
CA GLN A 174 5.41 4.59 12.00
C GLN A 174 6.55 5.48 12.48
N ILE A 175 6.68 6.65 11.89
CA ILE A 175 7.59 7.67 12.38
C ILE A 175 6.86 8.41 13.51
N SER A 176 7.42 8.38 14.71
CA SER A 176 6.82 9.06 15.85
C SER A 176 7.01 10.58 15.75
N ALA A 177 6.14 11.35 16.41
CA ALA A 177 6.31 12.80 16.50
C ALA A 177 7.62 13.19 17.21
N GLU A 178 8.12 12.35 18.13
CA GLU A 178 9.39 12.53 18.84
C GLU A 178 10.59 12.37 17.88
N ASP A 179 10.46 11.55 16.83
CA ASP A 179 11.47 11.33 15.81
C ASP A 179 11.30 12.28 14.59
N GLY A 180 10.49 13.33 14.73
CA GLY A 180 10.19 14.27 13.67
C GLY A 180 9.07 13.79 12.71
N GLY A 181 8.45 12.67 13.02
CA GLY A 181 7.28 12.18 12.28
C GLY A 181 6.02 12.93 12.68
N GLY A 182 5.05 12.95 11.78
CA GLY A 182 3.80 13.65 12.01
C GLY A 182 3.87 15.15 11.80
N GLY A 183 4.74 15.63 10.90
CA GLY A 183 4.76 17.01 10.42
C GLY A 183 4.71 18.06 11.52
N VAL A 184 5.83 18.37 12.11
CA VAL A 184 5.94 19.45 13.10
C VAL A 184 5.77 20.84 12.49
N SER A 185 5.93 20.95 11.18
CA SER A 185 5.68 22.18 10.42
C SER A 185 5.23 21.85 8.99
N GLN A 186 4.53 22.80 8.37
CA GLN A 186 4.12 22.68 6.98
C GLN A 186 5.35 22.51 6.07
N GLY A 187 5.47 21.36 5.41
CA GLY A 187 6.58 21.01 4.53
C GLY A 187 7.56 19.98 5.10
N ASP A 188 7.35 19.54 6.35
CA ASP A 188 8.20 18.54 7.00
C ASP A 188 7.44 17.21 7.17
N GLU A 189 6.61 16.85 6.19
CA GLU A 189 5.90 15.59 6.19
C GLU A 189 6.88 14.43 6.11
N LEU A 190 6.87 13.57 7.12
CA LEU A 190 7.73 12.39 7.19
C LEU A 190 6.87 11.15 7.43
N TYR A 191 6.84 10.23 6.46
CA TYR A 191 6.21 8.92 6.61
C TYR A 191 6.78 7.90 5.63
N TYR A 192 6.75 6.63 6.03
CA TYR A 192 7.11 5.53 5.15
C TYR A 192 5.92 5.11 4.29
N TRP A 193 6.20 4.70 3.06
CA TRP A 193 5.19 4.26 2.12
C TRP A 193 5.76 3.33 1.06
N GLY A 194 4.89 2.80 0.16
CA GLY A 194 5.28 1.96 -0.97
C GLY A 194 6.04 0.71 -0.53
N PRO A 195 5.48 -0.12 0.39
CA PRO A 195 6.18 -1.29 0.88
C PRO A 195 6.43 -2.29 -0.25
N SER A 196 7.63 -2.87 -0.31
CA SER A 196 7.93 -4.02 -1.15
C SER A 196 8.55 -5.11 -0.28
N VAL A 197 7.89 -6.25 -0.17
CA VAL A 197 8.25 -7.33 0.75
C VAL A 197 8.70 -8.57 0.00
N SER A 198 9.80 -9.16 0.44
CA SER A 198 10.31 -10.44 -0.07
C SER A 198 11.02 -11.24 1.03
N TRP A 199 11.04 -12.55 0.88
CA TRP A 199 11.86 -13.40 1.72
C TRP A 199 13.29 -13.41 1.19
N ASN A 200 14.27 -13.28 2.09
CA ASN A 200 15.68 -13.38 1.75
C ASN A 200 16.29 -14.65 2.36
N ASP A 201 16.70 -15.57 1.48
CA ASP A 201 17.24 -16.87 1.89
C ASP A 201 18.64 -16.79 2.54
N GLU A 202 19.41 -15.76 2.25
CA GLU A 202 20.76 -15.63 2.81
C GLU A 202 20.69 -15.25 4.29
N ILE A 203 19.85 -14.27 4.64
CA ILE A 203 19.71 -13.80 6.01
C ILE A 203 18.55 -14.47 6.76
N GLN A 204 17.77 -15.33 6.10
CA GLN A 204 16.61 -16.03 6.65
C GLN A 204 15.59 -15.08 7.32
N CYS A 205 15.31 -13.96 6.66
CA CYS A 205 14.39 -12.93 7.13
C CYS A 205 13.49 -12.45 5.99
N TRP A 206 12.32 -11.96 6.34
CA TRP A 206 11.56 -11.07 5.46
C TRP A 206 12.26 -9.72 5.40
N VAL A 207 12.36 -9.18 4.20
CA VAL A 207 12.90 -7.84 3.93
C VAL A 207 11.79 -6.98 3.35
N MET A 208 11.62 -5.81 3.91
CA MET A 208 10.70 -4.80 3.39
C MET A 208 11.51 -3.57 2.96
N MET A 209 11.34 -3.18 1.72
CA MET A 209 11.86 -1.92 1.18
C MET A 209 10.76 -0.87 1.27
N LEU A 210 11.13 0.36 1.59
CA LEU A 210 10.22 1.48 1.82
C LEU A 210 10.78 2.75 1.19
N GLY A 211 9.94 3.54 0.55
CA GLY A 211 10.20 4.94 0.33
C GLY A 211 9.93 5.74 1.60
N ARG A 212 10.52 6.94 1.71
CA ARG A 212 10.13 7.92 2.71
C ARG A 212 9.76 9.22 2.02
N VAL A 213 8.62 9.76 2.38
CA VAL A 213 8.25 11.12 2.01
C VAL A 213 8.96 12.09 2.95
N ASP A 214 9.61 13.08 2.38
CA ASP A 214 10.39 14.10 3.10
C ASP A 214 9.89 15.51 2.72
N GLY A 215 8.60 15.68 2.43
CA GLY A 215 8.02 16.96 2.03
C GLY A 215 6.78 16.81 1.16
N PRO A 216 6.21 17.92 0.68
CA PRO A 216 4.96 17.95 -0.08
C PRO A 216 5.06 17.17 -1.40
N PHE A 217 3.92 16.75 -1.93
CA PHE A 217 3.79 16.08 -3.24
C PHE A 217 4.54 14.74 -3.32
N TRP A 218 4.61 13.99 -2.22
CA TRP A 218 5.27 12.67 -2.18
C TRP A 218 6.76 12.72 -2.53
N VAL A 219 7.38 13.87 -2.33
CA VAL A 219 8.83 14.04 -2.58
C VAL A 219 9.62 13.27 -1.55
N GLY A 220 10.63 12.52 -2.00
CA GLY A 220 11.57 11.85 -1.11
C GLY A 220 12.67 11.16 -1.90
N GLY A 221 13.92 11.42 -1.53
CA GLY A 221 15.13 10.86 -2.15
C GLY A 221 15.75 9.72 -1.37
N LYS A 222 15.03 9.15 -0.39
CA LYS A 222 15.58 8.15 0.52
C LYS A 222 14.83 6.84 0.46
N ILE A 223 15.60 5.75 0.50
CA ILE A 223 15.08 4.39 0.60
C ILE A 223 15.52 3.79 1.92
N PHE A 224 14.59 3.11 2.53
CA PHE A 224 14.75 2.44 3.81
C PHE A 224 14.51 0.94 3.69
N MET A 225 15.10 0.20 4.61
CA MET A 225 14.92 -1.24 4.74
C MET A 225 14.53 -1.59 6.16
N SER A 226 13.55 -2.47 6.28
CA SER A 226 13.17 -3.11 7.56
C SER A 226 13.19 -4.62 7.39
N ILE A 227 13.51 -5.34 8.45
CA ILE A 227 13.56 -6.80 8.45
C ILE A 227 12.64 -7.39 9.50
N ASN A 228 12.10 -8.58 9.22
CA ASN A 228 11.33 -9.38 10.17
C ASN A 228 11.88 -10.82 10.20
N PRO A 229 12.47 -11.24 11.32
CA PRO A 229 13.04 -12.58 11.44
C PRO A 229 11.99 -13.68 11.66
N ASN A 230 10.72 -13.34 11.89
CA ASN A 230 9.67 -14.33 12.07
C ASN A 230 9.32 -14.95 10.73
N LYS A 231 9.66 -16.21 10.57
CA LYS A 231 9.41 -16.96 9.35
C LYS A 231 7.91 -17.09 9.03
N ASP A 232 7.08 -17.19 10.06
CA ASP A 232 5.62 -17.22 9.95
C ASP A 232 5.05 -15.84 10.22
N LEU A 233 4.52 -15.20 9.18
CA LEU A 233 3.88 -13.88 9.24
C LEU A 233 2.52 -13.89 9.94
N GLY A 234 1.98 -15.05 10.30
CA GLY A 234 0.70 -15.21 10.98
C GLY A 234 0.78 -15.68 12.42
N ALA A 235 1.97 -15.91 12.97
CA ALA A 235 2.19 -16.56 14.26
C ALA A 235 1.91 -15.66 15.49
N GLY A 236 0.74 -15.06 15.57
CA GLY A 236 0.28 -14.30 16.75
C GLY A 236 0.92 -12.92 16.86
N ASP A 237 0.92 -12.35 18.08
CA ASP A 237 1.26 -10.94 18.37
C ASP A 237 2.66 -10.51 17.90
N ASN A 238 3.56 -11.46 17.71
CA ASN A 238 4.95 -11.21 17.33
C ASN A 238 5.19 -11.31 15.82
N SER A 239 4.21 -11.74 15.06
CA SER A 239 4.39 -12.00 13.62
C SER A 239 4.75 -10.74 12.81
N GLN A 240 4.31 -9.57 13.27
CA GLN A 240 4.58 -8.28 12.64
C GLN A 240 5.66 -7.47 13.37
N LYS A 241 6.66 -8.14 13.95
CA LYS A 241 7.82 -7.50 14.58
C LYS A 241 8.89 -7.15 13.55
N TRP A 242 8.59 -6.14 12.76
CA TRP A 242 9.54 -5.53 11.85
C TRP A 242 10.55 -4.68 12.64
N SER A 243 11.81 -4.64 12.21
CA SER A 243 12.80 -3.73 12.77
C SER A 243 12.43 -2.26 12.49
N THR A 244 12.97 -1.34 13.28
CA THR A 244 12.99 0.07 12.86
C THR A 244 13.67 0.17 11.51
N PRO A 245 13.09 0.89 10.53
CA PRO A 245 13.68 1.05 9.21
C PRO A 245 15.05 1.74 9.28
N ILE A 246 16.00 1.21 8.52
CA ILE A 246 17.33 1.81 8.36
C ILE A 246 17.44 2.42 6.97
N GLU A 247 18.02 3.61 6.87
CA GLU A 247 18.33 4.24 5.60
C GLU A 247 19.43 3.44 4.88
N ILE A 248 19.17 3.07 3.64
CA ILE A 248 20.11 2.33 2.79
C ILE A 248 20.54 3.12 1.56
N LEU A 249 19.79 4.13 1.19
CA LEU A 249 20.10 5.00 0.07
C LEU A 249 19.60 6.41 0.34
N ASP A 250 20.44 7.40 0.05
CA ASP A 250 20.10 8.82 0.00
C ASP A 250 20.53 9.40 -1.36
N ARG A 251 19.58 9.98 -2.08
CA ARG A 251 19.80 10.66 -3.37
C ARG A 251 19.19 12.07 -3.33
N PRO A 252 19.86 13.04 -2.70
CA PRO A 252 19.35 14.40 -2.63
C PRO A 252 19.00 14.97 -4.01
N GLY A 253 17.86 15.64 -4.11
CA GLY A 253 17.37 16.22 -5.36
C GLY A 253 16.71 15.22 -6.33
N HIS A 254 16.54 13.97 -5.96
CA HIS A 254 15.79 12.98 -6.71
C HIS A 254 14.54 12.57 -5.93
N THR A 255 13.52 12.13 -6.65
CA THR A 255 12.35 11.46 -6.07
C THR A 255 12.48 9.97 -6.39
N LEU A 256 12.52 9.13 -5.35
CA LEU A 256 12.64 7.68 -5.46
C LEU A 256 11.35 7.04 -4.95
N TRP A 257 10.66 6.34 -5.84
CA TRP A 257 9.40 5.69 -5.55
C TRP A 257 9.50 4.17 -5.80
N TYR A 258 8.69 3.41 -5.06
CA TYR A 258 8.49 1.96 -5.25
C TYR A 258 9.77 1.13 -5.29
N PRO A 259 10.64 1.22 -4.27
CA PRO A 259 11.83 0.38 -4.24
C PRO A 259 11.46 -1.09 -4.14
N SER A 260 12.16 -1.94 -4.85
CA SER A 260 11.96 -3.39 -4.76
C SER A 260 13.27 -4.15 -4.79
N LEU A 261 13.28 -5.34 -4.17
CA LEU A 261 14.35 -6.30 -4.32
C LEU A 261 13.98 -7.27 -5.43
N GLN A 262 14.89 -7.46 -6.37
CA GLN A 262 14.73 -8.44 -7.43
C GLN A 262 15.89 -9.42 -7.38
N PRO A 263 15.65 -10.71 -7.69
CA PRO A 263 16.74 -11.64 -7.87
C PRO A 263 17.63 -11.14 -9.03
N ASP A 264 18.92 -11.27 -8.87
CA ASP A 264 19.86 -11.07 -9.96
C ASP A 264 19.92 -12.38 -10.77
N ASP A 265 19.36 -12.38 -11.97
CA ASP A 265 19.28 -13.56 -12.84
C ASP A 265 20.55 -13.79 -13.66
N SER A 266 21.63 -13.03 -13.43
CA SER A 266 22.91 -13.29 -14.06
C SER A 266 23.50 -14.65 -13.59
N GLU A 267 24.21 -15.35 -14.47
CA GLU A 267 24.86 -16.61 -14.09
C GLU A 267 25.77 -16.46 -12.87
N GLU A 268 26.46 -15.31 -12.75
CA GLU A 268 27.31 -15.01 -11.61
C GLU A 268 26.51 -14.80 -10.33
N ALA A 269 25.37 -14.12 -10.40
CA ALA A 269 24.50 -13.86 -9.26
C ALA A 269 23.76 -15.13 -8.82
N LEU A 270 23.29 -15.94 -9.77
CA LEU A 270 22.69 -17.24 -9.48
C LEU A 270 23.69 -18.17 -8.78
N ALA A 271 24.96 -18.16 -9.22
CA ALA A 271 26.02 -18.91 -8.56
C ALA A 271 26.33 -18.42 -7.14
N LYS A 272 26.10 -17.14 -6.85
CA LYS A 272 26.36 -16.48 -5.56
C LYS A 272 25.08 -16.18 -4.76
N LYS A 273 23.89 -16.54 -5.27
CA LYS A 273 22.56 -16.22 -4.68
C LYS A 273 22.38 -14.72 -4.35
N ARG A 274 22.79 -13.84 -5.24
CA ARG A 274 22.69 -12.40 -5.04
C ARG A 274 21.32 -11.85 -5.38
N THR A 275 20.94 -10.77 -4.71
CA THR A 275 19.72 -10.00 -4.96
C THR A 275 20.10 -8.54 -5.28
N CYS A 276 19.46 -7.94 -6.27
CA CYS A 276 19.67 -6.55 -6.63
C CYS A 276 18.52 -5.67 -6.12
N LEU A 277 18.85 -4.45 -5.74
CA LEU A 277 17.87 -3.41 -5.44
C LEU A 277 17.41 -2.73 -6.73
N ASN A 278 16.11 -2.79 -7.01
CA ASN A 278 15.50 -2.02 -8.08
C ASN A 278 14.93 -0.71 -7.51
N LEU A 279 15.31 0.38 -8.12
CA LEU A 279 14.86 1.74 -7.79
C LEU A 279 14.03 2.22 -8.98
N GLY A 280 12.72 1.88 -8.97
CA GLY A 280 11.77 2.24 -10.03
C GLY A 280 11.71 3.73 -10.38
#